data_301d6a3cbaf30ece335d29c741f120e9
#
_entry.id   301d6a3cbaf30ece335d29c741f120e9
#
_cell.length_a   1.000
_cell.length_b   1.000
_cell.length_c   1.000
_cell.angle_alpha   90.00
_cell.angle_beta   90.00
_cell.angle_gamma   90.00
#
_symmetry.space_group_name_H-M   'P 1'
#
loop_
_entity.id
_entity.type
_entity.pdbx_description
1 polymer ?
#
loop_
_entity_poly.entity_id
_entity_poly.type
_entity_poly.pdbx_seq_one_letter_code
_entity_poly.pdbx_strand_id
1 'polypeptide(L)'
;PFDGYTDSEKNKAVMMQNVFKSGDAYYNTGDLVRDIGFRHAQFVDRLGDTFRWKGENVSTTEVENIVSDYEKIAEAVVYGVEIPHTNGRAGMAAITLNEGCQLDEHDLRQMLIQFKKAMPAYAVPVFLRIQKQMQTTGTFKYQKNTLKTQGFDFQAFRPLPMSAHQALPHIRLDAALEFLLGDHRE
;
A
#
# COMPACT_ATOMS: atom_id res chain seq x y z
N PRO A 1 -3.50 22.12 -25.41
CA PRO A 1 -2.07 21.77 -25.47
C PRO A 1 -1.48 21.86 -24.07
N PHE A 2 -0.52 21.00 -23.72
CA PHE A 2 0.21 21.09 -22.47
C PHE A 2 1.31 22.14 -22.63
N ASP A 3 1.23 23.22 -21.87
CA ASP A 3 2.15 24.35 -21.97
C ASP A 3 3.45 24.14 -21.16
N GLY A 4 3.56 23.04 -20.43
CA GLY A 4 4.71 22.66 -19.64
C GLY A 4 4.63 23.11 -18.19
N TYR A 5 5.56 22.58 -17.38
CA TYR A 5 5.83 23.04 -16.02
C TYR A 5 6.79 24.23 -16.06
N THR A 6 6.79 25.05 -15.03
CA THR A 6 7.79 26.11 -14.82
C THR A 6 9.21 25.56 -14.64
N ASP A 7 9.33 24.30 -14.23
CA ASP A 7 10.57 23.56 -14.04
C ASP A 7 10.94 22.79 -15.32
N SER A 8 12.04 23.16 -15.97
CA SER A 8 12.49 22.58 -17.23
C SER A 8 12.90 21.11 -17.12
N GLU A 9 13.43 20.66 -15.97
CA GLU A 9 13.82 19.26 -15.76
C GLU A 9 12.59 18.38 -15.61
N LYS A 10 11.54 18.87 -14.95
CA LYS A 10 10.25 18.18 -14.92
C LYS A 10 9.62 18.03 -16.30
N ASN A 11 9.75 19.06 -17.16
CA ASN A 11 9.26 18.97 -18.53
C ASN A 11 9.96 17.87 -19.32
N LYS A 12 11.30 17.77 -19.22
CA LYS A 12 12.06 16.69 -19.87
C LYS A 12 11.65 15.31 -19.36
N ALA A 13 11.35 15.18 -18.08
CA ALA A 13 10.95 13.90 -17.48
C ALA A 13 9.57 13.41 -17.95
N VAL A 14 8.65 14.33 -18.27
CA VAL A 14 7.26 13.97 -18.62
C VAL A 14 6.96 14.03 -20.13
N MET A 15 7.77 14.75 -20.90
CA MET A 15 7.60 14.86 -22.35
C MET A 15 8.43 13.81 -23.09
N MET A 16 7.76 12.86 -23.70
CA MET A 16 8.37 11.82 -24.53
C MET A 16 8.29 12.23 -25.99
N GLN A 17 9.43 12.35 -26.64
CA GLN A 17 9.53 12.76 -28.05
C GLN A 17 9.96 11.58 -28.94
N ASN A 18 9.49 11.57 -30.19
CA ASN A 18 9.85 10.55 -31.19
C ASN A 18 9.56 9.12 -30.73
N VAL A 19 8.38 8.90 -30.12
CA VAL A 19 8.00 7.61 -29.52
C VAL A 19 7.60 6.59 -30.61
N PHE A 20 6.70 7.00 -31.51
CA PHE A 20 6.19 6.13 -32.58
C PHE A 20 6.61 6.63 -33.95
N LYS A 21 6.85 7.92 -34.13
CA LYS A 21 7.34 8.51 -35.38
C LYS A 21 8.13 9.78 -35.09
N SER A 22 9.02 10.14 -36.04
CA SER A 22 9.80 11.37 -35.95
C SER A 22 8.88 12.60 -35.83
N GLY A 23 9.15 13.47 -34.84
CA GLY A 23 8.41 14.70 -34.60
C GLY A 23 7.16 14.56 -33.75
N ASP A 24 6.79 13.34 -33.29
CA ASP A 24 5.69 13.20 -32.34
C ASP A 24 6.12 13.53 -30.89
N ALA A 25 5.16 13.93 -30.08
CA ALA A 25 5.37 14.23 -28.67
C ALA A 25 4.18 13.72 -27.83
N TYR A 26 4.49 13.05 -26.75
CA TYR A 26 3.52 12.49 -25.80
C TYR A 26 3.82 12.96 -24.39
N TYR A 27 2.76 13.17 -23.62
CA TYR A 27 2.85 13.46 -22.20
C TYR A 27 2.73 12.16 -21.41
N ASN A 28 3.77 11.84 -20.63
CA ASN A 28 3.74 10.73 -19.69
C ASN A 28 3.00 11.16 -18.43
N THR A 29 1.79 10.65 -18.23
CA THR A 29 0.97 10.95 -17.05
C THR A 29 1.51 10.29 -15.77
N GLY A 30 2.34 9.26 -15.92
CA GLY A 30 2.79 8.43 -14.81
C GLY A 30 1.70 7.49 -14.27
N ASP A 31 0.60 7.33 -15.00
CA ASP A 31 -0.49 6.46 -14.63
C ASP A 31 -0.33 5.08 -15.30
N LEU A 32 -0.57 4.02 -14.53
CA LEU A 32 -0.70 2.66 -15.02
C LEU A 32 -2.16 2.41 -15.39
N VAL A 33 -2.38 2.04 -16.64
CA VAL A 33 -3.72 1.74 -17.15
C VAL A 33 -3.77 0.35 -17.74
N ARG A 34 -4.93 -0.30 -17.63
CA ARG A 34 -5.23 -1.59 -18.28
C ARG A 34 -6.12 -1.34 -19.48
N ASP A 35 -5.71 -1.83 -20.64
CA ASP A 35 -6.60 -1.86 -21.82
C ASP A 35 -7.72 -2.89 -21.58
N ILE A 36 -8.97 -2.45 -21.63
CA ILE A 36 -10.16 -3.27 -21.47
C ILE A 36 -10.93 -3.46 -22.80
N GLY A 37 -10.30 -3.11 -23.91
CA GLY A 37 -10.87 -3.22 -25.25
C GLY A 37 -11.75 -2.03 -25.65
N PHE A 38 -12.22 -2.01 -26.89
CA PHE A 38 -13.07 -0.96 -27.45
C PHE A 38 -12.54 0.48 -27.28
N ARG A 39 -11.22 0.67 -27.22
CA ARG A 39 -10.53 1.94 -26.92
C ARG A 39 -10.84 2.50 -25.54
N HIS A 40 -11.18 1.65 -24.58
CA HIS A 40 -11.32 2.03 -23.17
C HIS A 40 -10.12 1.57 -22.39
N ALA A 41 -9.73 2.38 -21.40
CA ALA A 41 -8.67 2.05 -20.48
C ALA A 41 -9.19 2.22 -19.04
N GLN A 42 -8.86 1.26 -18.19
CA GLN A 42 -9.13 1.30 -16.77
C GLN A 42 -7.89 1.81 -16.05
N PHE A 43 -8.03 2.83 -15.24
CA PHE A 43 -6.97 3.25 -14.32
C PHE A 43 -6.69 2.13 -13.32
N VAL A 44 -5.42 1.79 -13.14
CA VAL A 44 -4.98 0.76 -12.17
C VAL A 44 -4.29 1.44 -10.99
N ASP A 45 -3.22 2.20 -11.25
CA ASP A 45 -2.45 2.88 -10.21
C ASP A 45 -1.51 3.94 -10.80
N ARG A 46 -0.77 4.65 -9.97
CA ARG A 46 0.36 5.47 -10.41
C ARG A 46 1.66 4.68 -10.35
N LEU A 47 2.53 4.88 -11.35
CA LEU A 47 3.84 4.20 -11.41
C LEU A 47 4.70 4.45 -10.16
N GLY A 48 4.54 5.60 -9.49
CA GLY A 48 5.24 5.93 -8.24
C GLY A 48 4.62 5.33 -6.98
N ASP A 49 3.42 4.77 -7.08
CA ASP A 49 2.67 4.23 -5.94
C ASP A 49 2.68 2.70 -5.89
N THR A 50 2.97 2.02 -7.01
CA THR A 50 3.25 0.57 -7.00
C THR A 50 4.56 0.27 -6.27
N PHE A 51 4.65 -0.92 -5.70
CA PHE A 51 5.91 -1.46 -5.16
C PHE A 51 6.11 -2.90 -5.59
N ARG A 52 7.37 -3.36 -5.58
CA ARG A 52 7.73 -4.73 -5.96
C ARG A 52 8.03 -5.56 -4.73
N TRP A 53 7.34 -6.69 -4.57
CA TRP A 53 7.55 -7.63 -3.49
C TRP A 53 7.55 -9.07 -3.98
N LYS A 54 8.54 -9.87 -3.57
CA LYS A 54 8.69 -11.27 -3.99
C LYS A 54 8.66 -11.49 -5.52
N GLY A 55 9.22 -10.51 -6.27
CA GLY A 55 9.26 -10.57 -7.73
C GLY A 55 8.02 -10.00 -8.44
N GLU A 56 6.94 -9.72 -7.72
CA GLU A 56 5.66 -9.26 -8.25
C GLU A 56 5.44 -7.76 -8.01
N ASN A 57 4.72 -7.11 -8.92
CA ASN A 57 4.29 -5.73 -8.75
C ASN A 57 2.97 -5.69 -7.99
N VAL A 58 2.91 -4.89 -6.94
CA VAL A 58 1.72 -4.70 -6.10
C VAL A 58 1.16 -3.31 -6.34
N SER A 59 -0.12 -3.24 -6.72
CA SER A 59 -0.87 -1.99 -6.81
C SER A 59 -1.34 -1.57 -5.42
N THR A 60 -0.94 -0.37 -4.99
CA THR A 60 -1.36 0.13 -3.68
C THR A 60 -2.85 0.38 -3.63
N THR A 61 -3.44 0.89 -4.70
CA THR A 61 -4.87 1.21 -4.78
C THR A 61 -5.75 -0.05 -4.69
N GLU A 62 -5.35 -1.14 -5.36
CA GLU A 62 -6.09 -2.41 -5.28
C GLU A 62 -6.07 -2.96 -3.85
N VAL A 63 -4.91 -2.93 -3.19
CA VAL A 63 -4.77 -3.39 -1.80
C VAL A 63 -5.51 -2.47 -0.83
N GLU A 64 -5.44 -1.14 -1.01
CA GLU A 64 -6.17 -0.15 -0.19
C GLU A 64 -7.67 -0.43 -0.19
N ASN A 65 -8.25 -0.68 -1.36
CA ASN A 65 -9.68 -1.00 -1.48
C ASN A 65 -10.04 -2.23 -0.66
N ILE A 66 -9.28 -3.33 -0.80
CA ILE A 66 -9.54 -4.58 -0.07
C ILE A 66 -9.35 -4.41 1.44
N VAL A 67 -8.32 -3.65 1.86
CA VAL A 67 -8.07 -3.38 3.29
C VAL A 67 -9.19 -2.53 3.88
N SER A 68 -9.66 -1.52 3.14
CA SER A 68 -10.74 -0.62 3.58
C SER A 68 -12.11 -1.30 3.67
N ASP A 69 -12.30 -2.44 2.98
CA ASP A 69 -13.54 -3.23 3.07
C ASP A 69 -13.74 -3.95 4.41
N TYR A 70 -12.73 -3.96 5.29
CA TYR A 70 -12.88 -4.55 6.61
C TYR A 70 -13.69 -3.62 7.52
N GLU A 71 -14.75 -4.17 8.15
CA GLU A 71 -15.81 -3.40 8.85
C GLU A 71 -15.34 -2.41 9.92
N LYS A 72 -14.19 -2.66 10.57
CA LYS A 72 -13.63 -1.81 11.62
C LYS A 72 -12.66 -0.74 11.09
N ILE A 73 -12.32 -0.76 9.79
CA ILE A 73 -11.37 0.18 9.18
C ILE A 73 -12.14 1.36 8.57
N ALA A 74 -11.77 2.57 8.96
CA ALA A 74 -12.31 3.80 8.40
C ALA A 74 -11.56 4.22 7.13
N GLU A 75 -10.23 4.15 7.17
CA GLU A 75 -9.36 4.56 6.07
C GLU A 75 -8.14 3.65 6.01
N ALA A 76 -7.64 3.37 4.82
CA ALA A 76 -6.40 2.64 4.60
C ALA A 76 -5.52 3.33 3.56
N VAL A 77 -4.21 3.35 3.82
CA VAL A 77 -3.18 3.81 2.89
C VAL A 77 -2.09 2.76 2.82
N VAL A 78 -1.84 2.23 1.62
CA VAL A 78 -0.87 1.16 1.39
C VAL A 78 0.37 1.70 0.70
N TYR A 79 1.54 1.25 1.13
CA TYR A 79 2.84 1.63 0.58
C TYR A 79 3.87 0.52 0.81
N GLY A 80 4.94 0.55 0.01
CA GLY A 80 6.05 -0.37 0.16
C GLY A 80 7.10 0.18 1.12
N VAL A 81 7.58 -0.66 2.05
CA VAL A 81 8.67 -0.38 2.98
C VAL A 81 9.86 -1.30 2.71
N GLU A 82 11.08 -0.76 2.81
CA GLU A 82 12.30 -1.53 2.66
C GLU A 82 12.58 -2.31 3.94
N ILE A 83 12.84 -3.61 3.79
CA ILE A 83 13.27 -4.45 4.90
C ILE A 83 14.76 -4.73 4.71
N PRO A 84 15.61 -4.54 5.72
CA PRO A 84 17.03 -4.88 5.64
C PRO A 84 17.25 -6.31 5.15
N HIS A 85 18.23 -6.48 4.27
CA HIS A 85 18.63 -7.78 3.70
C HIS A 85 17.59 -8.49 2.84
N THR A 86 16.54 -7.77 2.36
CA THR A 86 15.57 -8.32 1.40
C THR A 86 15.57 -7.54 0.09
N ASN A 87 15.19 -8.23 -0.99
CA ASN A 87 14.97 -7.57 -2.28
C ASN A 87 13.51 -7.12 -2.41
N GLY A 88 13.33 -5.88 -2.86
CA GLY A 88 12.00 -5.29 -3.03
C GLY A 88 11.52 -4.56 -1.76
N ARG A 89 10.22 -4.30 -1.73
CA ARG A 89 9.55 -3.57 -0.64
C ARG A 89 8.37 -4.36 -0.15
N ALA A 90 8.31 -4.64 1.14
CA ALA A 90 7.17 -5.30 1.75
C ALA A 90 5.98 -4.34 1.86
N GLY A 91 4.78 -4.84 1.64
CA GLY A 91 3.57 -4.05 1.82
C GLY A 91 3.34 -3.66 3.28
N MET A 92 3.05 -2.39 3.51
CA MET A 92 2.59 -1.85 4.78
C MET A 92 1.28 -1.11 4.58
N ALA A 93 0.29 -1.44 5.41
CA ALA A 93 -0.99 -0.75 5.43
C ALA A 93 -1.07 0.14 6.66
N ALA A 94 -1.11 1.46 6.48
CA ALA A 94 -1.50 2.39 7.53
C ALA A 94 -3.03 2.49 7.53
N ILE A 95 -3.65 2.30 8.69
CA ILE A 95 -5.11 2.32 8.85
C ILE A 95 -5.54 3.25 9.97
N THR A 96 -6.72 3.82 9.83
CA THR A 96 -7.49 4.37 10.93
C THR A 96 -8.71 3.48 11.18
N LEU A 97 -9.16 3.44 12.42
CA LEU A 97 -10.32 2.65 12.80
C LEU A 97 -11.57 3.53 12.87
N ASN A 98 -12.72 2.93 12.65
CA ASN A 98 -14.00 3.56 12.91
C ASN A 98 -14.10 3.98 14.38
N GLU A 99 -14.87 5.03 14.65
CA GLU A 99 -15.03 5.58 16.00
C GLU A 99 -15.49 4.51 16.99
N GLY A 100 -14.81 4.43 18.13
CA GLY A 100 -15.10 3.44 19.16
C GLY A 100 -14.61 2.02 18.87
N CYS A 101 -14.06 1.73 17.68
CA CYS A 101 -13.53 0.43 17.34
C CYS A 101 -12.10 0.23 17.84
N GLN A 102 -11.80 -1.03 18.19
CA GLN A 102 -10.46 -1.52 18.50
C GLN A 102 -10.25 -2.84 17.79
N LEU A 103 -9.00 -3.15 17.45
CA LEU A 103 -8.61 -4.44 16.91
C LEU A 103 -8.05 -5.33 18.01
N ASP A 104 -8.64 -6.50 18.14
CA ASP A 104 -8.12 -7.58 18.97
C ASP A 104 -7.46 -8.69 18.11
N GLU A 105 -7.02 -9.76 18.75
CA GLU A 105 -6.40 -10.89 18.06
C GLU A 105 -7.40 -11.60 17.13
N HIS A 106 -8.65 -11.71 17.50
CA HIS A 106 -9.69 -12.30 16.67
C HIS A 106 -9.90 -11.47 15.40
N ASP A 107 -9.97 -10.16 15.51
CA ASP A 107 -10.10 -9.23 14.39
C ASP A 107 -8.93 -9.39 13.40
N LEU A 108 -7.70 -9.43 13.92
CA LEU A 108 -6.51 -9.61 13.07
C LEU A 108 -6.54 -10.95 12.31
N ARG A 109 -7.03 -12.02 12.94
CA ARG A 109 -7.22 -13.32 12.27
C ARG A 109 -8.26 -13.23 11.16
N GLN A 110 -9.42 -12.66 11.44
CA GLN A 110 -10.50 -12.51 10.46
C GLN A 110 -10.05 -11.63 9.27
N MET A 111 -9.39 -10.51 9.57
CA MET A 111 -8.81 -9.62 8.57
C MET A 111 -7.84 -10.36 7.64
N LEU A 112 -6.93 -11.15 8.20
CA LEU A 112 -5.97 -11.95 7.41
C LEU A 112 -6.65 -13.01 6.54
N ILE A 113 -7.66 -13.68 7.06
CA ILE A 113 -8.46 -14.66 6.29
C ILE A 113 -9.14 -13.95 5.12
N GLN A 114 -9.76 -12.79 5.37
CA GLN A 114 -10.41 -11.99 4.34
C GLN A 114 -9.41 -11.54 3.27
N PHE A 115 -8.27 -10.98 3.66
CA PHE A 115 -7.25 -10.50 2.73
C PHE A 115 -6.68 -11.62 1.87
N LYS A 116 -6.36 -12.77 2.45
CA LYS A 116 -5.85 -13.94 1.70
C LYS A 116 -6.88 -14.52 0.72
N LYS A 117 -8.16 -14.37 1.00
CA LYS A 117 -9.22 -14.77 0.09
C LYS A 117 -9.42 -13.78 -1.06
N ALA A 118 -9.19 -12.49 -0.80
CA ALA A 118 -9.48 -11.41 -1.73
C ALA A 118 -8.29 -11.03 -2.62
N MET A 119 -7.03 -11.32 -2.21
CA MET A 119 -5.84 -10.95 -2.96
C MET A 119 -4.77 -12.03 -2.93
N PRO A 120 -3.83 -12.04 -3.90
CA PRO A 120 -2.69 -12.96 -3.90
C PRO A 120 -1.80 -12.77 -2.67
N ALA A 121 -1.15 -13.86 -2.21
CA ALA A 121 -0.35 -13.86 -0.99
C ALA A 121 0.78 -12.81 -0.97
N TYR A 122 1.37 -12.48 -2.13
CA TYR A 122 2.39 -11.44 -2.24
C TYR A 122 1.84 -10.02 -2.06
N ALA A 123 0.54 -9.81 -2.32
CA ALA A 123 -0.11 -8.50 -2.20
C ALA A 123 -0.63 -8.23 -0.77
N VAL A 124 -0.82 -9.28 0.05
CA VAL A 124 -1.22 -9.12 1.45
C VAL A 124 -0.17 -8.29 2.19
N PRO A 125 -0.54 -7.18 2.84
CA PRO A 125 0.40 -6.38 3.61
C PRO A 125 1.09 -7.21 4.68
N VAL A 126 2.43 -7.09 4.76
CA VAL A 126 3.23 -7.75 5.79
C VAL A 126 3.08 -7.02 7.13
N PHE A 127 2.90 -5.71 7.05
CA PHE A 127 2.84 -4.83 8.21
C PHE A 127 1.54 -4.03 8.25
N LEU A 128 1.00 -3.87 9.44
CA LEU A 128 -0.13 -3.01 9.73
C LEU A 128 0.31 -1.91 10.70
N ARG A 129 -0.03 -0.66 10.38
CA ARG A 129 0.21 0.51 11.21
C ARG A 129 -1.10 1.16 11.57
N ILE A 130 -1.44 1.17 12.86
CA ILE A 130 -2.64 1.84 13.35
C ILE A 130 -2.32 3.30 13.65
N GLN A 131 -3.10 4.21 13.08
CA GLN A 131 -2.99 5.65 13.29
C GLN A 131 -4.30 6.21 13.85
N LYS A 132 -4.18 7.26 14.64
CA LYS A 132 -5.36 7.99 15.13
C LYS A 132 -6.04 8.78 14.02
N GLN A 133 -5.25 9.30 13.08
CA GLN A 133 -5.73 10.12 11.97
C GLN A 133 -4.74 10.03 10.80
N MET A 134 -5.26 9.93 9.59
CA MET A 134 -4.43 10.04 8.38
C MET A 134 -4.07 11.49 8.08
N GLN A 135 -2.81 11.71 7.71
CA GLN A 135 -2.36 13.02 7.24
C GLN A 135 -2.72 13.18 5.77
N THR A 136 -3.45 14.24 5.46
CA THR A 136 -3.81 14.61 4.09
C THR A 136 -3.09 15.88 3.66
N THR A 137 -2.92 16.05 2.34
CA THR A 137 -2.52 17.32 1.75
C THR A 137 -3.71 18.30 1.74
N GLY A 138 -3.46 19.58 1.46
CA GLY A 138 -4.54 20.57 1.25
C GLY A 138 -5.50 20.21 0.12
N THR A 139 -5.18 19.22 -0.71
CA THR A 139 -6.07 18.65 -1.77
C THR A 139 -6.69 17.32 -1.36
N PHE A 140 -6.77 17.02 -0.06
CA PHE A 140 -7.33 15.79 0.51
C PHE A 140 -6.68 14.48 0.03
N LYS A 141 -5.43 14.52 -0.45
CA LYS A 141 -4.65 13.32 -0.79
C LYS A 141 -3.82 12.88 0.41
N TYR A 142 -3.78 11.60 0.69
CA TYR A 142 -2.94 11.06 1.75
C TYR A 142 -1.44 11.30 1.49
N GLN A 143 -0.72 11.66 2.55
CA GLN A 143 0.71 11.95 2.45
C GLN A 143 1.54 10.65 2.47
N LYS A 144 1.42 9.83 1.41
CA LYS A 144 2.15 8.56 1.30
C LYS A 144 3.68 8.73 1.44
N ASN A 145 4.24 9.83 0.98
CA ASN A 145 5.69 10.08 1.07
C ASN A 145 6.17 10.15 2.52
N THR A 146 5.42 10.82 3.40
CA THR A 146 5.75 10.88 4.83
C THR A 146 5.73 9.49 5.45
N LEU A 147 4.71 8.69 5.13
CA LEU A 147 4.59 7.31 5.61
C LEU A 147 5.72 6.42 5.09
N LYS A 148 6.08 6.54 3.80
CA LYS A 148 7.22 5.81 3.20
C LYS A 148 8.54 6.18 3.88
N THR A 149 8.78 7.47 4.15
CA THR A 149 10.01 7.94 4.81
C THR A 149 10.12 7.47 6.25
N GLN A 150 9.00 7.42 6.98
CA GLN A 150 8.97 6.89 8.34
C GLN A 150 9.25 5.38 8.36
N GLY A 151 8.97 4.68 7.24
CA GLY A 151 9.21 3.26 7.11
C GLY A 151 8.50 2.43 8.17
N PHE A 152 9.16 1.34 8.59
CA PHE A 152 8.75 0.57 9.74
C PHE A 152 9.87 0.63 10.81
N ASP A 153 9.47 0.72 12.07
CA ASP A 153 10.39 0.73 13.22
C ASP A 153 10.32 -0.64 13.91
N PHE A 154 11.41 -1.38 13.85
CA PHE A 154 11.53 -2.69 14.52
C PHE A 154 11.31 -2.61 16.02
N GLN A 155 11.66 -1.50 16.68
CA GLN A 155 11.45 -1.34 18.11
C GLN A 155 9.98 -1.11 18.48
N ALA A 156 9.18 -0.64 17.51
CA ALA A 156 7.74 -0.48 17.67
C ALA A 156 6.97 -1.79 17.46
N PHE A 157 7.62 -2.84 16.92
CA PHE A 157 6.99 -4.15 16.75
C PHE A 157 6.94 -4.91 18.05
N ARG A 158 5.74 -5.29 18.46
CA ARG A 158 5.58 -6.32 19.48
C ARG A 158 4.97 -7.56 18.85
N PRO A 159 5.52 -8.76 19.10
CA PRO A 159 4.84 -10.00 18.76
C PRO A 159 3.55 -10.11 19.59
N LEU A 160 2.47 -10.57 18.94
CA LEU A 160 1.27 -10.97 19.68
C LEU A 160 1.61 -12.20 20.57
N PRO A 161 1.05 -12.37 21.80
CA PRO A 161 -0.25 -11.91 22.24
C PRO A 161 -0.15 -10.73 23.21
N MET A 162 -1.04 -9.80 23.09
CA MET A 162 -1.12 -8.66 23.99
C MET A 162 -2.49 -8.57 24.64
N SER A 163 -2.46 -8.45 25.96
CA SER A 163 -3.62 -7.98 26.74
C SER A 163 -4.09 -6.63 26.21
N ALA A 164 -5.38 -6.46 26.05
CA ALA A 164 -6.11 -5.48 25.27
C ALA A 164 -5.94 -3.98 25.66
N HIS A 165 -4.86 -3.57 26.33
CA HIS A 165 -4.80 -2.22 26.91
C HIS A 165 -3.66 -1.31 26.43
N GLN A 166 -2.86 -1.75 25.45
CA GLN A 166 -1.85 -0.86 24.86
C GLN A 166 -1.99 -0.85 23.33
N ALA A 167 -2.52 0.24 22.80
CA ALA A 167 -2.56 0.50 21.37
C ALA A 167 -1.14 0.45 20.79
N LEU A 168 -0.88 -0.53 19.92
CA LEU A 168 0.40 -0.69 19.23
C LEU A 168 0.37 0.08 17.94
N PRO A 169 1.39 0.89 17.65
CA PRO A 169 1.44 1.61 16.39
C PRO A 169 1.71 0.70 15.18
N HIS A 170 2.37 -0.46 15.37
CA HIS A 170 2.75 -1.35 14.28
C HIS A 170 2.54 -2.82 14.62
N ILE A 171 2.00 -3.58 13.68
CA ILE A 171 1.75 -5.02 13.80
C ILE A 171 2.35 -5.74 12.59
N ARG A 172 3.04 -6.85 12.81
CA ARG A 172 3.54 -7.72 11.75
C ARG A 172 2.50 -8.82 11.48
N LEU A 173 1.83 -8.77 10.34
CA LEU A 173 0.72 -9.66 10.02
C LEU A 173 1.16 -11.09 9.68
N ASP A 174 2.33 -11.28 9.04
CA ASP A 174 2.85 -12.61 8.70
C ASP A 174 3.28 -13.41 9.93
N ALA A 175 3.91 -12.78 10.94
CA ALA A 175 4.27 -13.42 12.20
C ALA A 175 3.04 -13.77 13.05
N ALA A 176 1.99 -12.96 12.96
CA ALA A 176 0.70 -13.32 13.56
C ALA A 176 0.17 -14.64 12.99
N LEU A 177 0.44 -14.94 11.72
CA LEU A 177 0.04 -16.18 11.07
C LEU A 177 0.81 -17.41 11.54
N GLU A 178 2.13 -17.34 11.67
CA GLU A 178 2.94 -18.46 12.14
C GLU A 178 2.59 -18.83 13.59
N PHE A 179 2.32 -17.83 14.42
CA PHE A 179 1.86 -18.03 15.80
C PHE A 179 0.42 -18.54 15.86
N LEU A 180 -0.46 -18.09 14.95
CA LEU A 180 -1.90 -18.38 14.94
C LEU A 180 -2.25 -19.70 14.26
N LEU A 181 -1.41 -20.20 13.35
CA LEU A 181 -1.63 -21.49 12.69
C LEU A 181 -1.07 -22.66 13.50
N GLY A 182 -0.45 -22.39 14.65
CA GLY A 182 0.11 -23.36 15.59
C GLY A 182 0.79 -24.51 14.86
N ASP A 183 2.06 -24.66 15.03
CA ASP A 183 2.81 -25.78 14.47
C ASP A 183 2.13 -27.12 14.81
N HIS A 184 1.20 -27.55 13.96
CA HIS A 184 0.68 -28.91 13.93
C HIS A 184 1.47 -29.74 12.94
N ARG A 185 2.81 -29.71 13.09
CA ARG A 185 3.67 -30.73 12.53
C ARG A 185 4.21 -31.56 13.69
N GLU A 186 3.44 -32.54 14.08
CA GLU A 186 3.95 -33.83 14.57
C GLU A 186 3.83 -34.87 13.45
#